data_561fca259b618e87fe1f563dac170608
#
_entry.id   561fca259b618e87fe1f563dac170608
#
_cell.length_a   1.000
_cell.length_b   1.000
_cell.length_c   1.000
_cell.angle_alpha   90.00
_cell.angle_beta   90.00
_cell.angle_gamma   90.00
#
_symmetry.space_group_name_H-M   'P 1'
#
loop_
_entity.id
_entity.type
_entity.pdbx_description
1 polymer ?
#
loop_
_entity_poly.entity_id
_entity_poly.type
_entity_poly.pdbx_seq_one_letter_code
_entity_poly.pdbx_strand_id
1 'polypeptide(L)'
;MTAIFKQTKTVTIVVEGTPHEWPKNDDITYTQLVTLEVPDYAQHPEITYSVKFTNGHGNKPEGILTLGATVKVKEGMVFCVSETGQS
;
A
#
# COMPACT_ATOMS: atom_id res chain seq x y z
N MET A 1 6.48 8.18 31.34
CA MET A 1 6.20 8.05 30.82
C MET A 1 5.65 7.72 30.28
N THR A 2 5.40 7.65 30.05
CA THR A 2 4.93 7.31 29.50
C THR A 2 4.38 6.98 28.87
N ALA A 3 4.20 6.75 28.56
CA ALA A 3 3.73 6.50 27.90
C ALA A 3 3.00 6.31 27.36
N ILE A 4 2.71 6.19 27.10
CA ILE A 4 1.97 6.14 26.56
C ILE A 4 1.59 5.79 25.74
N PHE A 5 1.48 5.54 25.49
CA PHE A 5 1.15 5.27 24.55
C PHE A 5 0.21 4.95 24.05
N LYS A 6 -0.13 5.07 23.43
CA LYS A 6 -1.00 4.77 22.83
C LYS A 6 -0.82 3.80 22.07
N GLN A 7 -1.34 3.05 21.99
CA GLN A 7 -1.06 2.24 21.20
C GLN A 7 -1.60 2.41 19.99
N THR A 8 -0.88 2.64 19.00
CA THR A 8 -1.34 2.68 17.68
C THR A 8 -1.61 1.28 17.23
N LYS A 9 -2.81 1.05 16.83
CA LYS A 9 -3.15 -0.24 16.29
C LYS A 9 -2.72 -0.28 14.85
N THR A 10 -2.29 -1.46 14.42
CA THR A 10 -1.87 -1.65 13.04
C THR A 10 -2.67 -2.77 12.42
N VAL A 11 -2.67 -2.79 11.10
CA VAL A 11 -3.22 -3.88 10.33
C VAL A 11 -2.11 -4.46 9.49
N THR A 12 -2.27 -5.69 9.08
CA THR A 12 -1.31 -6.34 8.20
C THR A 12 -1.84 -6.26 6.78
N ILE A 13 -1.05 -5.66 5.90
CA ILE A 13 -1.34 -5.66 4.48
C ILE A 13 -0.28 -6.51 3.81
N VAL A 14 -0.61 -7.06 2.66
CA VAL A 14 0.30 -7.93 1.93
C VAL A 14 0.61 -7.27 0.60
N VAL A 15 1.89 -7.04 0.34
CA VAL A 15 2.33 -6.42 -0.91
C VAL A 15 3.21 -7.43 -1.63
N GLU A 16 2.75 -7.91 -2.76
CA GLU A 16 3.45 -8.93 -3.55
C GLU A 16 3.87 -10.12 -2.69
N GLY A 17 2.95 -10.56 -1.85
CA GLY A 17 3.19 -11.71 -1.00
C GLY A 17 3.97 -11.44 0.27
N THR A 18 4.40 -10.20 0.48
CA THR A 18 5.17 -9.84 1.67
C THR A 18 4.30 -9.06 2.63
N PRO A 19 4.16 -9.52 3.88
CA PRO A 19 3.34 -8.79 4.84
C PRO A 19 4.04 -7.54 5.35
N HIS A 20 3.26 -6.49 5.52
CA HIS A 20 3.73 -5.23 6.09
C HIS A 20 2.69 -4.76 7.09
N GLU A 21 3.14 -4.06 8.11
CA GLU A 21 2.24 -3.46 9.06
C GLU A 21 2.02 -2.00 8.73
N TRP A 22 0.79 -1.56 8.85
CA TRP A 22 0.41 -0.20 8.51
C TRP A 22 -0.57 0.28 9.55
N PRO A 23 -0.55 1.56 9.92
CA PRO A 23 -1.49 2.05 10.94
C PRO A 23 -2.94 1.81 10.53
N LYS A 24 -3.71 1.33 11.48
CA LYS A 24 -5.12 1.06 11.24
C LYS A 24 -5.86 2.34 10.91
N ASN A 25 -6.78 2.25 9.96
CA ASN A 25 -7.60 3.39 9.55
C ASN A 25 -6.81 4.50 8.87
N ASP A 26 -5.62 4.19 8.45
CA ASP A 26 -4.81 5.16 7.74
C ASP A 26 -4.91 4.88 6.24
N ASP A 27 -4.50 5.85 5.45
CA ASP A 27 -4.47 5.69 4.00
C ASP A 27 -3.07 5.32 3.57
N ILE A 28 -2.98 4.65 2.43
CA ILE A 28 -1.69 4.41 1.81
C ILE A 28 -1.76 4.96 0.40
N THR A 29 -0.70 5.65 0.00
CA THR A 29 -0.64 6.22 -1.34
C THR A 29 0.04 5.25 -2.29
N TYR A 30 -0.17 5.52 -3.58
CA TYR A 30 0.51 4.77 -4.63
C TYR A 30 2.03 4.78 -4.39
N THR A 31 2.58 5.96 -4.13
CA THR A 31 4.03 6.11 -3.94
C THR A 31 4.51 5.33 -2.72
N GLN A 32 3.78 5.42 -1.62
CA GLN A 32 4.16 4.68 -0.42
C GLN A 32 4.15 3.19 -0.68
N LEU A 33 3.12 2.72 -1.37
CA LEU A 33 2.96 1.30 -1.60
C LEU A 33 4.04 0.75 -2.52
N VAL A 34 4.30 1.46 -3.61
CA VAL A 34 5.34 1.02 -4.53
C VAL A 34 6.69 1.01 -3.84
N THR A 35 6.93 1.99 -2.96
CA THR A 35 8.20 2.06 -2.24
C THR A 35 8.38 0.88 -1.29
N LEU A 36 7.29 0.33 -0.76
CA LEU A 36 7.41 -0.86 0.09
C LEU A 36 7.96 -2.04 -0.70
N GLU A 37 7.56 -2.16 -1.95
CA GLU A 37 8.02 -3.26 -2.78
C GLU A 37 9.34 -2.93 -3.47
N VAL A 38 9.50 -1.67 -3.88
CA VAL A 38 10.67 -1.21 -4.61
C VAL A 38 11.27 -0.03 -3.87
N PRO A 39 12.16 -0.29 -2.89
CA PRO A 39 12.64 0.80 -2.03
C PRO A 39 13.34 1.94 -2.75
N ASP A 40 13.91 1.68 -3.92
CA ASP A 40 14.57 2.72 -4.69
C ASP A 40 13.68 3.29 -5.80
N TYR A 41 12.37 3.12 -5.63
CA TYR A 41 11.42 3.58 -6.64
C TYR A 41 11.64 5.06 -7.02
N ALA A 42 11.90 5.89 -6.03
CA ALA A 42 12.04 7.33 -6.30
C ALA A 42 13.25 7.65 -7.15
N GLN A 43 14.20 6.72 -7.24
CA GLN A 43 15.40 6.94 -8.04
C GLN A 43 15.22 6.50 -9.48
N HIS A 44 14.05 5.95 -9.80
CA HIS A 44 13.79 5.45 -11.15
C HIS A 44 12.44 5.98 -11.63
N PRO A 45 12.33 7.31 -11.82
CA PRO A 45 11.04 7.89 -12.21
C PRO A 45 10.59 7.48 -13.60
N GLU A 46 11.49 6.92 -14.39
CA GLU A 46 11.15 6.47 -15.73
C GLU A 46 10.35 5.17 -15.70
N ILE A 47 10.33 4.47 -14.56
CA ILE A 47 9.62 3.21 -14.46
C ILE A 47 8.25 3.46 -13.86
N THR A 48 7.22 2.91 -14.49
CA THR A 48 5.87 3.03 -13.99
C THR A 48 5.38 1.67 -13.52
N TYR A 49 4.43 1.72 -12.61
CA TYR A 49 3.91 0.50 -11.99
C TYR A 49 2.39 0.52 -12.00
N SER A 50 1.82 -0.66 -12.05
CA SER A 50 0.39 -0.85 -11.91
C SER A 50 0.15 -1.46 -10.54
N VAL A 51 -0.75 -0.89 -9.77
CA VAL A 51 -1.05 -1.38 -8.42
C VAL A 51 -2.51 -1.75 -8.36
N LYS A 52 -2.76 -2.98 -7.96
CA LYS A 52 -4.13 -3.46 -7.76
C LYS A 52 -4.28 -3.89 -6.31
N PHE A 53 -5.49 -3.78 -5.79
CA PHE A 53 -5.73 -4.24 -4.44
C PHE A 53 -7.02 -5.06 -4.37
N THR A 54 -7.03 -5.98 -3.41
CA THR A 54 -8.21 -6.79 -3.11
C THR A 54 -8.39 -6.81 -1.60
N ASN A 55 -9.55 -7.28 -1.15
CA ASN A 55 -9.87 -7.34 0.27
C ASN A 55 -9.92 -5.97 0.93
N GLY A 56 -10.30 -4.97 0.16
CA GLY A 56 -10.41 -3.62 0.70
C GLY A 56 -11.72 -3.40 1.42
N HIS A 57 -12.00 -2.13 1.68
CA HIS A 57 -13.18 -1.75 2.43
C HIS A 57 -14.43 -1.67 1.57
N GLY A 58 -15.55 -1.89 2.21
CA GLY A 58 -16.85 -1.48 1.73
C GLY A 58 -17.29 -2.12 0.44
N ASN A 59 -17.95 -1.32 -0.35
CA ASN A 59 -18.56 -1.81 -1.57
C ASN A 59 -17.58 -2.06 -2.69
N LYS A 60 -16.37 -1.55 -2.53
CA LYS A 60 -15.34 -1.75 -3.54
C LYS A 60 -14.13 -2.38 -2.90
N PRO A 61 -14.20 -3.67 -2.61
CA PRO A 61 -13.08 -4.35 -1.96
C PRO A 61 -11.88 -4.51 -2.86
N GLU A 62 -12.03 -4.28 -4.15
CA GLU A 62 -10.90 -4.39 -5.07
C GLU A 62 -10.91 -3.24 -6.03
N GLY A 63 -9.74 -2.92 -6.55
CA GLY A 63 -9.61 -1.82 -7.48
C GLY A 63 -8.17 -1.60 -7.88
N ILE A 64 -7.95 -0.47 -8.53
CA ILE A 64 -6.64 -0.08 -9.01
C ILE A 64 -6.25 1.21 -8.31
N LEU A 65 -5.01 1.26 -7.82
CA LEU A 65 -4.49 2.44 -7.16
C LEU A 65 -3.56 3.13 -8.15
N THR A 66 -3.90 4.35 -8.52
CA THR A 66 -3.12 5.09 -9.51
C THR A 66 -2.26 6.13 -8.84
N LEU A 67 -1.30 6.66 -9.61
CA LEU A 67 -0.41 7.69 -9.11
C LEU A 67 -1.22 8.88 -8.60
N GLY A 68 -0.90 9.30 -7.40
CA GLY A 68 -1.60 10.40 -6.78
C GLY A 68 -2.84 10.01 -6.01
N ALA A 69 -3.23 8.74 -6.06
CA ALA A 69 -4.41 8.27 -5.36
C ALA A 69 -4.03 7.64 -4.03
N THR A 70 -5.02 7.48 -3.18
CA THR A 70 -4.85 6.82 -1.90
C THR A 70 -5.98 5.82 -1.71
N VAL A 71 -5.75 4.88 -0.81
CA VAL A 71 -6.79 3.94 -0.42
C VAL A 71 -6.62 3.65 1.06
N LYS A 72 -7.74 3.49 1.75
CA LYS A 72 -7.71 3.18 3.18
C LYS A 72 -7.35 1.71 3.38
N VAL A 73 -6.42 1.46 4.27
CA VAL A 73 -5.96 0.09 4.52
C VAL A 73 -6.97 -0.68 5.35
N LYS A 74 -6.88 -1.98 5.25
CA LYS A 74 -7.73 -2.89 6.00
C LYS A 74 -6.93 -4.14 6.29
N GLU A 75 -7.21 -4.78 7.42
CA GLU A 75 -6.54 -6.00 7.79
C GLU A 75 -6.71 -7.06 6.69
N GLY A 76 -5.59 -7.60 6.24
CA GLY A 76 -5.62 -8.65 5.22
C GLY A 76 -5.72 -8.14 3.81
N MET A 77 -5.67 -6.81 3.62
CA MET A 77 -5.74 -6.23 2.29
C MET A 77 -4.51 -6.63 1.49
N VAL A 78 -4.72 -6.99 0.23
CA VAL A 78 -3.65 -7.52 -0.61
C VAL A 78 -3.41 -6.56 -1.77
N PHE A 79 -2.14 -6.27 -2.01
CA PHE A 79 -1.74 -5.39 -3.09
C PHE A 79 -0.82 -6.13 -4.04
N CYS A 80 -1.04 -5.91 -5.33
CA CYS A 80 -0.17 -6.45 -6.36
C CYS A 80 0.47 -5.28 -7.08
N VAL A 81 1.78 -5.30 -7.17
CA VAL A 81 2.56 -4.24 -7.81
C VAL A 81 3.28 -4.85 -9.00
N SER A 82 3.01 -4.32 -10.18
CA SER A 82 3.62 -4.83 -11.40
C SER A 82 4.23 -3.68 -12.19
N GLU A 83 5.43 -3.90 -12.69
CA GLU A 83 6.06 -2.93 -13.55
C GLU A 83 5.34 -2.94 -14.89
N THR A 84 4.93 -1.76 -15.38
CA THR A 84 4.14 -1.72 -16.60
C THR A 84 5.00 -1.53 -17.83
N GLY A 85 6.26 -1.41 -17.66
CA GLY A 85 7.14 -1.35 -18.72
C GLY A 85 7.17 -0.08 -19.45
N GLN A 86 7.54 0.06 -20.03
CA GLN A 86 7.52 0.95 -20.54
C GLN A 86 7.79 1.04 -21.60
N SER A 87 7.82 1.21 -21.93
CA SER A 87 7.94 1.27 -23.00
C SER A 87 8.52 1.63 -23.63
#